data_120feb1d3d26763df220cd0cebe115bf
#
_entry.id   120feb1d3d26763df220cd0cebe115bf
#
_cell.length_a   1.000
_cell.length_b   1.000
_cell.length_c   1.000
_cell.angle_alpha   90.00
_cell.angle_beta   90.00
_cell.angle_gamma   90.00
#
_symmetry.space_group_name_H-M   'P 1'
#
loop_
_entity.id
_entity.type
_entity.pdbx_description
1 polymer ?
#
loop_
_entity_poly.entity_id
_entity_poly.type
_entity_poly.pdbx_seq_one_letter_code
_entity_poly.pdbx_strand_id
1 'polypeptide(L)'
;MPEKSVDADKYNIKVAERCFQILDLAVAKNSAISIQDVCQSLDVNPNMAFRLLNSIANAGYLDKDPLSGAFSLSMKCLRLSTTALQSNGLRKLTMPYLELLWHSFPKANINMGIRNGDDILIIDRIDGNSLPRTYFTPGKKIPFHCTGLGKVLTCTLGEAVIIAMAERCGLKSYTPETIISIDALLRELERTKRERVGRDRNEFIVDDNCSAVPIFNQNGEIVAGISVSALTQNMSADEIEACIPKLKETADRISGVLGYQSI
;
A
#
# COMPACT_ATOMS: atom_id res chain seq x y z
N MET A 1 -9.49 0.58 14.09
CA MET A 1 -9.23 -0.84 14.46
C MET A 1 -10.34 -1.28 15.37
N PRO A 2 -10.93 -2.48 15.22
CA PRO A 2 -11.49 -3.11 16.37
C PRO A 2 -10.34 -3.27 17.37
N GLU A 3 -10.55 -2.82 18.61
CA GLU A 3 -9.68 -3.15 19.73
C GLU A 3 -9.28 -4.62 19.59
N LYS A 4 -7.97 -4.93 19.63
CA LYS A 4 -7.53 -6.30 19.87
C LYS A 4 -8.16 -6.67 21.20
N SER A 5 -9.27 -7.39 21.15
CA SER A 5 -9.91 -7.87 22.35
C SER A 5 -8.87 -8.71 23.11
N VAL A 6 -8.85 -8.58 24.42
CA VAL A 6 -7.98 -9.35 25.35
C VAL A 6 -8.10 -10.87 25.12
N ASP A 7 -9.16 -11.31 24.40
CA ASP A 7 -9.39 -12.68 23.99
C ASP A 7 -8.59 -13.15 22.75
N ALA A 8 -8.09 -12.23 21.88
CA ALA A 8 -7.36 -12.62 20.67
C ALA A 8 -6.02 -13.31 21.01
N ASP A 9 -5.40 -12.94 22.10
CA ASP A 9 -4.12 -13.53 22.56
C ASP A 9 -4.27 -14.97 23.07
N LYS A 10 -5.46 -15.35 23.54
CA LYS A 10 -5.75 -16.67 24.10
C LYS A 10 -5.76 -17.78 23.04
N TYR A 11 -6.02 -17.45 21.78
CA TYR A 11 -6.08 -18.40 20.67
C TYR A 11 -4.87 -18.29 19.72
N ASN A 12 -3.89 -17.43 20.03
CA ASN A 12 -2.76 -17.20 19.17
C ASN A 12 -1.66 -18.27 19.37
N ILE A 13 -1.32 -18.98 18.29
CA ILE A 13 -0.25 -19.97 18.28
C ILE A 13 1.05 -19.25 17.90
N LYS A 14 1.89 -18.92 18.88
CA LYS A 14 3.16 -18.18 18.70
C LYS A 14 4.06 -18.72 17.58
N VAL A 15 4.08 -20.05 17.38
CA VAL A 15 4.88 -20.66 16.32
C VAL A 15 4.32 -20.30 14.92
N ALA A 16 3.01 -20.33 14.77
CA ALA A 16 2.37 -19.94 13.50
C ALA A 16 2.59 -18.45 13.21
N GLU A 17 2.42 -17.59 14.23
CA GLU A 17 2.70 -16.16 14.12
C GLU A 17 4.13 -15.88 13.63
N ARG A 18 5.12 -16.55 14.25
CA ARG A 18 6.53 -16.43 13.83
C ARG A 18 6.77 -16.87 12.40
N CYS A 19 6.07 -17.91 11.92
CA CYS A 19 6.17 -18.32 10.51
C CYS A 19 5.70 -17.21 9.55
N PHE A 20 4.60 -16.54 9.87
CA PHE A 20 4.12 -15.41 9.05
C PHE A 20 5.05 -14.21 9.14
N GLN A 21 5.57 -13.88 10.32
CA GLN A 21 6.56 -12.80 10.50
C GLN A 21 7.84 -13.05 9.67
N ILE A 22 8.27 -14.31 9.50
CA ILE A 22 9.41 -14.66 8.62
C ILE A 22 9.07 -14.40 7.14
N LEU A 23 7.86 -14.71 6.70
CA LEU A 23 7.43 -14.39 5.33
C LEU A 23 7.38 -12.89 5.12
N ASP A 24 6.85 -12.13 6.06
CA ASP A 24 6.83 -10.66 6.02
C ASP A 24 8.25 -10.07 5.99
N LEU A 25 9.18 -10.64 6.77
CA LEU A 25 10.60 -10.26 6.75
C LEU A 25 11.22 -10.47 5.36
N ALA A 26 10.93 -11.59 4.71
CA ALA A 26 11.45 -11.89 3.37
C ALA A 26 10.88 -10.91 2.32
N VAL A 27 9.61 -10.52 2.45
CA VAL A 27 8.99 -9.48 1.60
C VAL A 27 9.65 -8.12 1.84
N ALA A 28 9.81 -7.71 3.12
CA ALA A 28 10.37 -6.41 3.48
C ALA A 28 11.83 -6.25 3.05
N LYS A 29 12.63 -7.32 3.17
CA LYS A 29 14.04 -7.33 2.75
C LYS A 29 14.20 -7.31 1.23
N ASN A 30 13.19 -7.76 0.50
CA ASN A 30 13.18 -7.91 -0.96
C ASN A 30 14.41 -8.69 -1.50
N SER A 31 14.91 -9.64 -0.71
CA SER A 31 16.07 -10.48 -1.02
C SER A 31 16.03 -11.75 -0.16
N ALA A 32 16.94 -12.67 -0.41
CA ALA A 32 17.08 -13.86 0.43
C ALA A 32 17.38 -13.47 1.90
N ILE A 33 16.81 -14.23 2.82
CA ILE A 33 16.98 -14.08 4.27
C ILE A 33 17.84 -15.21 4.82
N SER A 34 18.64 -14.89 5.83
CA SER A 34 19.49 -15.83 6.55
C SER A 34 18.90 -16.21 7.92
N ILE A 35 19.46 -17.23 8.56
CA ILE A 35 19.14 -17.57 9.95
C ILE A 35 19.41 -16.36 10.88
N GLN A 36 20.49 -15.62 10.61
CA GLN A 36 20.86 -14.46 11.41
C GLN A 36 19.83 -13.33 11.30
N ASP A 37 19.29 -13.05 10.10
CA ASP A 37 18.22 -12.07 9.90
C ASP A 37 16.99 -12.41 10.75
N VAL A 38 16.61 -13.69 10.76
CA VAL A 38 15.47 -14.17 11.57
C VAL A 38 15.75 -14.06 13.07
N CYS A 39 16.94 -14.41 13.52
CA CYS A 39 17.33 -14.26 14.94
C CYS A 39 17.21 -12.81 15.40
N GLN A 40 17.70 -11.86 14.60
CA GLN A 40 17.69 -10.43 14.92
C GLN A 40 16.27 -9.85 14.88
N SER A 41 15.47 -10.24 13.88
CA SER A 41 14.14 -9.66 13.70
C SER A 41 13.11 -10.20 14.71
N LEU A 42 13.20 -11.48 15.09
CA LEU A 42 12.19 -12.15 15.92
C LEU A 42 12.65 -12.43 17.35
N ASP A 43 13.88 -12.03 17.72
CA ASP A 43 14.51 -12.33 19.00
C ASP A 43 14.42 -13.82 19.36
N VAL A 44 14.89 -14.68 18.46
CA VAL A 44 14.91 -16.14 18.63
C VAL A 44 16.33 -16.69 18.49
N ASN A 45 16.58 -17.82 19.15
CA ASN A 45 17.88 -18.50 19.01
C ASN A 45 18.04 -19.17 17.62
N PRO A 46 19.28 -19.42 17.16
CA PRO A 46 19.56 -19.99 15.83
C PRO A 46 18.85 -21.32 15.55
N ASN A 47 18.69 -22.18 16.55
CA ASN A 47 18.02 -23.46 16.41
C ASN A 47 16.51 -23.28 16.10
N MET A 48 15.85 -22.36 16.80
CA MET A 48 14.46 -22.02 16.53
C MET A 48 14.31 -21.39 15.14
N ALA A 49 15.15 -20.40 14.79
CA ALA A 49 15.14 -19.78 13.46
C ALA A 49 15.31 -20.82 12.34
N PHE A 50 16.28 -21.73 12.49
CA PHE A 50 16.51 -22.82 11.52
C PHE A 50 15.29 -23.73 11.38
N ARG A 51 14.66 -24.12 12.48
CA ARG A 51 13.46 -24.99 12.46
C ARG A 51 12.28 -24.29 11.78
N LEU A 52 12.05 -23.01 12.08
CA LEU A 52 10.98 -22.23 11.46
C LEU A 52 11.20 -22.08 9.95
N LEU A 53 12.40 -21.67 9.52
CA LEU A 53 12.76 -21.53 8.12
C LEU A 53 12.58 -22.83 7.32
N ASN A 54 13.08 -23.97 7.88
CA ASN A 54 12.90 -25.26 7.22
C ASN A 54 11.45 -25.72 7.23
N SER A 55 10.65 -25.41 8.26
CA SER A 55 9.22 -25.75 8.27
C SER A 55 8.48 -25.00 7.15
N ILE A 56 8.77 -23.71 6.96
CA ILE A 56 8.18 -22.90 5.88
C ILE A 56 8.66 -23.38 4.51
N ALA A 57 9.94 -23.75 4.38
CA ALA A 57 10.50 -24.30 3.15
C ALA A 57 9.89 -25.66 2.82
N ASN A 58 9.75 -26.56 3.80
CA ASN A 58 9.07 -27.86 3.61
C ASN A 58 7.59 -27.70 3.23
N ALA A 59 6.94 -26.65 3.72
CA ALA A 59 5.59 -26.27 3.28
C ALA A 59 5.58 -25.65 1.87
N GLY A 60 6.75 -25.38 1.28
CA GLY A 60 6.93 -24.89 -0.09
C GLY A 60 6.76 -23.38 -0.25
N TYR A 61 6.79 -22.58 0.82
CA TYR A 61 6.69 -21.12 0.74
C TYR A 61 8.04 -20.40 0.69
N LEU A 62 9.11 -21.11 1.07
CA LEU A 62 10.49 -20.66 0.89
C LEU A 62 11.27 -21.69 0.08
N ASP A 63 12.19 -21.22 -0.75
CA ASP A 63 13.21 -22.00 -1.41
C ASP A 63 14.55 -21.76 -0.72
N LYS A 64 15.26 -22.86 -0.39
CA LYS A 64 16.58 -22.78 0.24
C LYS A 64 17.65 -22.88 -0.83
N ASP A 65 18.54 -21.91 -0.88
CA ASP A 65 19.75 -21.98 -1.71
C ASP A 65 20.74 -23.00 -1.11
N PRO A 66 21.11 -24.04 -1.87
CA PRO A 66 22.00 -25.09 -1.37
C PRO A 66 23.44 -24.63 -1.14
N LEU A 67 23.88 -23.55 -1.78
CA LEU A 67 25.25 -23.04 -1.68
C LEU A 67 25.41 -22.07 -0.50
N SER A 68 24.54 -21.07 -0.42
CA SER A 68 24.59 -20.03 0.62
C SER A 68 23.83 -20.42 1.88
N GLY A 69 22.89 -21.37 1.80
CA GLY A 69 21.97 -21.73 2.89
C GLY A 69 20.91 -20.68 3.17
N ALA A 70 20.83 -19.60 2.37
CA ALA A 70 19.82 -18.56 2.50
C ALA A 70 18.45 -19.01 1.96
N PHE A 71 17.39 -18.33 2.37
CA PHE A 71 16.01 -18.66 2.02
C PHE A 71 15.37 -17.49 1.27
N SER A 72 14.70 -17.77 0.14
CA SER A 72 13.93 -16.82 -0.63
C SER A 72 12.47 -17.24 -0.75
N LEU A 73 11.56 -16.28 -1.02
CA LEU A 73 10.16 -16.62 -1.29
C LEU A 73 10.05 -17.49 -2.52
N SER A 74 9.31 -18.61 -2.40
CA SER A 74 9.08 -19.52 -3.52
C SER A 74 7.98 -19.02 -4.46
N MET A 75 7.95 -19.56 -5.67
CA MET A 75 6.88 -19.28 -6.65
C MET A 75 5.48 -19.70 -6.18
N LYS A 76 5.37 -20.57 -5.17
CA LYS A 76 4.10 -20.93 -4.53
C LYS A 76 3.38 -19.71 -3.95
N CYS A 77 4.11 -18.69 -3.47
CA CYS A 77 3.54 -17.46 -2.92
C CYS A 77 2.70 -16.69 -3.96
N LEU A 78 3.03 -16.79 -5.27
CA LEU A 78 2.24 -16.16 -6.34
C LEU A 78 0.81 -16.70 -6.39
N ARG A 79 0.59 -17.97 -6.04
CA ARG A 79 -0.77 -18.54 -6.04
C ARG A 79 -1.65 -17.88 -4.97
N LEU A 80 -1.09 -17.59 -3.79
CA LEU A 80 -1.81 -16.88 -2.74
C LEU A 80 -2.15 -15.46 -3.18
N SER A 81 -1.16 -14.74 -3.71
CA SER A 81 -1.33 -13.38 -4.23
C SER A 81 -2.39 -13.33 -5.33
N THR A 82 -2.29 -14.19 -6.34
CA THR A 82 -3.25 -14.25 -7.46
C THR A 82 -4.67 -14.53 -6.96
N THR A 83 -4.83 -15.49 -6.05
CA THR A 83 -6.15 -15.84 -5.49
C THR A 83 -6.72 -14.67 -4.68
N ALA A 84 -5.90 -14.02 -3.85
CA ALA A 84 -6.32 -12.85 -3.08
C ALA A 84 -6.77 -11.70 -3.98
N LEU A 85 -6.03 -11.41 -5.05
CA LEU A 85 -6.38 -10.38 -6.03
C LEU A 85 -7.64 -10.74 -6.82
N GLN A 86 -7.80 -12.02 -7.22
CA GLN A 86 -8.97 -12.48 -7.97
C GLN A 86 -10.25 -12.53 -7.14
N SER A 87 -10.15 -12.81 -5.84
CA SER A 87 -11.29 -12.82 -4.92
C SER A 87 -11.73 -11.41 -4.51
N ASN A 88 -10.93 -10.38 -4.79
CA ASN A 88 -11.29 -8.99 -4.48
C ASN A 88 -12.32 -8.48 -5.49
N GLY A 89 -13.59 -8.47 -5.09
CA GLY A 89 -14.71 -7.98 -5.91
C GLY A 89 -14.57 -6.52 -6.35
N LEU A 90 -13.99 -5.69 -5.48
CA LEU A 90 -13.73 -4.28 -5.76
C LEU A 90 -12.78 -4.12 -6.94
N ARG A 91 -11.67 -4.89 -6.99
CA ARG A 91 -10.72 -4.86 -8.10
C ARG A 91 -11.38 -5.19 -9.43
N LYS A 92 -12.20 -6.25 -9.48
CA LYS A 92 -12.91 -6.64 -10.72
C LYS A 92 -13.87 -5.57 -11.21
N LEU A 93 -14.54 -4.92 -10.27
CA LEU A 93 -15.51 -3.87 -10.56
C LEU A 93 -14.83 -2.59 -11.07
N THR A 94 -13.67 -2.24 -10.53
CA THR A 94 -12.99 -0.96 -10.84
C THR A 94 -12.15 -1.01 -12.10
N MET A 95 -11.64 -2.18 -12.48
CA MET A 95 -10.67 -2.33 -13.59
C MET A 95 -11.10 -1.65 -14.90
N PRO A 96 -12.34 -1.80 -15.40
CA PRO A 96 -12.77 -1.13 -16.64
C PRO A 96 -12.69 0.40 -16.57
N TYR A 97 -12.92 0.98 -15.38
CA TYR A 97 -12.84 2.42 -15.15
C TYR A 97 -11.39 2.91 -15.11
N LEU A 98 -10.48 2.10 -14.53
CA LEU A 98 -9.06 2.41 -14.49
C LEU A 98 -8.44 2.36 -15.88
N GLU A 99 -8.85 1.41 -16.72
CA GLU A 99 -8.44 1.33 -18.13
C GLU A 99 -8.89 2.56 -18.92
N LEU A 100 -10.14 2.99 -18.76
CA LEU A 100 -10.65 4.21 -19.41
C LEU A 100 -9.91 5.46 -18.92
N LEU A 101 -9.58 5.55 -17.64
CA LEU A 101 -8.78 6.63 -17.07
C LEU A 101 -7.37 6.65 -17.68
N TRP A 102 -6.73 5.47 -17.78
CA TRP A 102 -5.42 5.33 -18.38
C TRP A 102 -5.41 5.76 -19.86
N HIS A 103 -6.43 5.43 -20.65
CA HIS A 103 -6.55 5.91 -22.03
C HIS A 103 -6.60 7.43 -22.13
N SER A 104 -7.10 8.12 -21.10
CA SER A 104 -7.08 9.59 -21.04
C SER A 104 -5.70 10.15 -20.73
N PHE A 105 -4.87 9.40 -20.01
CA PHE A 105 -3.54 9.82 -19.55
C PHE A 105 -2.48 8.72 -19.75
N PRO A 106 -2.19 8.33 -21.01
CA PRO A 106 -1.36 7.16 -21.29
C PRO A 106 0.11 7.27 -20.86
N LYS A 107 0.58 8.49 -20.55
CA LYS A 107 1.92 8.70 -19.98
C LYS A 107 1.99 8.43 -18.47
N ALA A 108 0.85 8.52 -17.78
CA ALA A 108 0.78 8.37 -16.34
C ALA A 108 0.56 6.91 -15.92
N ASN A 109 1.00 6.61 -14.72
CA ASN A 109 0.63 5.39 -14.02
C ASN A 109 -0.70 5.62 -13.31
N ILE A 110 -1.62 4.66 -13.42
CA ILE A 110 -2.86 4.64 -12.65
C ILE A 110 -2.69 3.60 -11.54
N ASN A 111 -2.91 4.00 -10.29
CA ASN A 111 -2.82 3.07 -9.17
C ASN A 111 -4.14 3.06 -8.41
N MET A 112 -4.46 1.91 -7.81
CA MET A 112 -5.55 1.74 -6.87
C MET A 112 -5.01 1.21 -5.56
N GLY A 113 -5.41 1.83 -4.46
CA GLY A 113 -4.98 1.45 -3.11
C GLY A 113 -6.15 1.34 -2.15
N ILE A 114 -5.93 0.54 -1.12
CA ILE A 114 -6.83 0.39 0.03
C ILE A 114 -6.06 0.57 1.33
N ARG A 115 -6.77 0.90 2.41
CA ARG A 115 -6.22 0.86 3.75
C ARG A 115 -6.51 -0.49 4.40
N ASN A 116 -5.47 -1.13 4.94
CA ASN A 116 -5.55 -2.37 5.70
C ASN A 116 -4.85 -2.18 7.06
N GLY A 117 -5.63 -1.87 8.08
CA GLY A 117 -5.07 -1.45 9.37
C GLY A 117 -4.32 -0.12 9.24
N ASP A 118 -3.03 -0.11 9.57
CA ASP A 118 -2.15 1.04 9.43
C ASP A 118 -1.42 1.07 8.07
N ASP A 119 -1.53 -0.01 7.29
CA ASP A 119 -0.90 -0.13 5.98
C ASP A 119 -1.78 0.44 4.86
N ILE A 120 -1.14 1.09 3.90
CA ILE A 120 -1.74 1.43 2.62
C ILE A 120 -1.20 0.44 1.58
N LEU A 121 -2.10 -0.33 0.97
CA LEU A 121 -1.73 -1.37 0.01
C LEU A 121 -2.14 -0.97 -1.41
N ILE A 122 -1.21 -1.08 -2.34
CA ILE A 122 -1.55 -1.04 -3.77
C ILE A 122 -2.23 -2.38 -4.12
N ILE A 123 -3.44 -2.33 -4.65
CA ILE A 123 -4.19 -3.54 -5.05
C ILE A 123 -4.32 -3.67 -6.56
N ASP A 124 -4.14 -2.58 -7.30
CA ASP A 124 -4.11 -2.60 -8.76
C ASP A 124 -3.25 -1.47 -9.33
N ARG A 125 -2.74 -1.68 -10.55
CA ARG A 125 -1.92 -0.72 -11.27
C ARG A 125 -2.01 -0.93 -12.77
N ILE A 126 -2.03 0.18 -13.51
CA ILE A 126 -1.78 0.22 -14.95
C ILE A 126 -0.58 1.13 -15.17
N ASP A 127 0.44 0.60 -15.81
CA ASP A 127 1.65 1.36 -16.10
C ASP A 127 1.46 2.31 -17.27
N GLY A 128 1.98 3.52 -17.15
CA GLY A 128 2.09 4.46 -18.26
C GLY A 128 3.06 3.98 -19.35
N ASN A 129 2.92 4.52 -20.54
CA ASN A 129 3.76 4.20 -21.70
C ASN A 129 5.15 4.84 -21.62
N SER A 130 5.38 5.75 -20.69
CA SER A 130 6.63 6.50 -20.52
C SER A 130 7.65 5.73 -19.69
N LEU A 131 8.95 5.97 -19.95
CA LEU A 131 10.08 5.43 -19.18
C LEU A 131 10.91 6.60 -18.62
N PRO A 132 11.59 6.42 -17.48
CA PRO A 132 11.51 5.29 -16.57
C PRO A 132 10.17 5.24 -15.82
N ARG A 133 9.88 4.11 -15.14
CA ARG A 133 8.65 3.90 -14.38
C ARG A 133 8.95 3.84 -12.90
N THR A 134 8.05 4.39 -12.09
CA THR A 134 8.06 4.12 -10.65
C THR A 134 7.64 2.68 -10.40
N TYR A 135 8.27 2.04 -9.42
CA TYR A 135 8.05 0.62 -9.17
C TYR A 135 7.02 0.41 -8.05
N PHE A 136 5.73 0.35 -8.42
CA PHE A 136 4.64 -0.04 -7.53
C PHE A 136 3.95 -1.27 -8.08
N THR A 137 3.92 -2.36 -7.31
CA THR A 137 3.23 -3.58 -7.69
C THR A 137 2.06 -3.85 -6.75
N PRO A 138 0.99 -4.53 -7.19
CA PRO A 138 -0.03 -5.01 -6.28
C PRO A 138 0.58 -5.79 -5.11
N GLY A 139 0.08 -5.54 -3.89
CA GLY A 139 0.63 -6.05 -2.63
C GLY A 139 1.69 -5.16 -1.97
N LYS A 140 2.24 -4.17 -2.68
CA LYS A 140 3.22 -3.24 -2.09
C LYS A 140 2.56 -2.33 -1.07
N LYS A 141 3.19 -2.19 0.10
CA LYS A 141 2.87 -1.19 1.11
C LYS A 141 3.51 0.14 0.75
N ILE A 142 2.76 1.22 0.92
CA ILE A 142 3.23 2.59 0.73
C ILE A 142 2.97 3.43 1.99
N PRO A 143 3.78 4.47 2.26
CA PRO A 143 3.58 5.32 3.42
C PRO A 143 2.28 6.11 3.35
N PHE A 144 1.60 6.25 4.51
CA PHE A 144 0.34 7.00 4.58
C PHE A 144 0.52 8.52 4.54
N HIS A 145 1.66 9.04 5.06
CA HIS A 145 1.89 10.46 5.30
C HIS A 145 2.42 11.25 4.10
N CYS A 146 3.06 10.58 3.14
CA CYS A 146 3.77 11.22 2.04
C CYS A 146 3.39 10.69 0.64
N THR A 147 2.26 9.98 0.52
CA THR A 147 1.71 9.54 -0.77
C THR A 147 0.30 10.07 -0.96
N GLY A 148 -0.09 10.35 -2.20
CA GLY A 148 -1.45 10.84 -2.50
C GLY A 148 -2.53 9.85 -2.03
N LEU A 149 -2.35 8.54 -2.31
CA LEU A 149 -3.26 7.48 -1.85
C LEU A 149 -3.28 7.38 -0.32
N GLY A 150 -2.12 7.49 0.33
CA GLY A 150 -2.03 7.44 1.78
C GLY A 150 -2.84 8.53 2.45
N LYS A 151 -2.68 9.76 1.98
CA LYS A 151 -3.42 10.93 2.49
C LYS A 151 -4.93 10.78 2.28
N VAL A 152 -5.37 10.36 1.10
CA VAL A 152 -6.80 10.16 0.80
C VAL A 152 -7.41 9.07 1.68
N LEU A 153 -6.72 7.96 1.87
CA LEU A 153 -7.24 6.81 2.62
C LEU A 153 -7.24 7.02 4.15
N THR A 154 -6.62 8.11 4.61
CA THR A 154 -6.51 8.43 6.05
C THR A 154 -7.16 9.75 6.43
N CYS A 155 -7.50 10.63 5.48
CA CYS A 155 -7.98 12.00 5.75
C CYS A 155 -9.31 12.08 6.52
N THR A 156 -10.08 11.00 6.59
CA THR A 156 -11.34 10.93 7.36
C THR A 156 -11.16 10.29 8.74
N LEU A 157 -9.96 9.82 9.07
CA LEU A 157 -9.66 9.28 10.39
C LEU A 157 -9.57 10.42 11.42
N GLY A 158 -10.00 10.15 12.65
CA GLY A 158 -9.85 11.11 13.74
C GLY A 158 -8.37 11.40 14.06
N GLU A 159 -8.09 12.61 14.55
CA GLU A 159 -6.74 13.09 14.86
C GLU A 159 -5.96 12.11 15.77
N ALA A 160 -6.60 11.61 16.84
CA ALA A 160 -5.97 10.64 17.74
C ALA A 160 -5.54 9.35 17.04
N VAL A 161 -6.30 8.90 16.01
CA VAL A 161 -5.95 7.72 15.22
C VAL A 161 -4.73 8.00 14.33
N ILE A 162 -4.66 9.18 13.73
CA ILE A 162 -3.51 9.60 12.90
C ILE A 162 -2.25 9.72 13.75
N ILE A 163 -2.34 10.32 14.93
CA ILE A 163 -1.20 10.42 15.87
C ILE A 163 -0.70 9.02 16.23
N ALA A 164 -1.60 8.13 16.64
CA ALA A 164 -1.24 6.75 16.99
C ALA A 164 -0.66 5.96 15.80
N MET A 165 -1.15 6.18 14.57
CA MET A 165 -0.54 5.62 13.36
C MET A 165 0.88 6.13 13.15
N ALA A 166 1.09 7.44 13.31
CA ALA A 166 2.41 8.05 13.15
C ALA A 166 3.41 7.56 14.21
N GLU A 167 2.97 7.32 15.43
CA GLU A 167 3.81 6.72 16.48
C GLU A 167 4.21 5.28 16.16
N ARG A 168 3.29 4.47 15.59
CA ARG A 168 3.59 3.06 15.24
C ARG A 168 4.39 2.91 13.95
N CYS A 169 4.05 3.69 12.91
CA CYS A 169 4.65 3.55 11.57
C CYS A 169 5.87 4.44 11.38
N GLY A 170 5.96 5.52 12.16
CA GLY A 170 6.92 6.61 11.97
C GLY A 170 6.54 7.53 10.79
N LEU A 171 7.07 8.75 10.82
CA LEU A 171 7.04 9.70 9.70
C LEU A 171 8.44 9.76 9.07
N LYS A 172 8.81 8.67 8.39
CA LYS A 172 10.13 8.53 7.78
C LYS A 172 10.30 9.55 6.66
N SER A 173 11.43 10.26 6.64
CA SER A 173 11.83 11.12 5.53
C SER A 173 12.33 10.26 4.37
N TYR A 174 11.78 10.49 3.18
CA TYR A 174 12.18 9.85 1.92
C TYR A 174 12.85 10.85 0.97
N THR A 175 12.39 12.11 1.03
CA THR A 175 12.90 13.23 0.25
C THR A 175 12.97 14.47 1.14
N PRO A 176 13.57 15.58 0.70
CA PRO A 176 13.50 16.86 1.42
C PRO A 176 12.08 17.40 1.61
N GLU A 177 11.15 17.02 0.71
CA GLU A 177 9.76 17.51 0.71
C GLU A 177 8.83 16.64 1.58
N THR A 178 9.33 15.50 2.12
CA THR A 178 8.51 14.61 2.94
C THR A 178 7.97 15.33 4.18
N ILE A 179 6.67 15.19 4.42
CA ILE A 179 6.03 15.65 5.66
C ILE A 179 6.49 14.77 6.83
N ILE A 180 7.24 15.33 7.78
CA ILE A 180 7.80 14.61 8.93
C ILE A 180 7.29 15.09 10.28
N SER A 181 6.37 16.06 10.31
CA SER A 181 5.76 16.54 11.56
C SER A 181 4.26 16.24 11.59
N ILE A 182 3.77 15.88 12.76
CA ILE A 182 2.34 15.59 13.00
C ILE A 182 1.46 16.79 12.63
N ASP A 183 1.83 17.98 13.08
CA ASP A 183 1.03 19.19 12.82
C ASP A 183 0.92 19.50 11.32
N ALA A 184 2.01 19.31 10.56
CA ALA A 184 1.98 19.51 9.12
C ALA A 184 1.13 18.42 8.43
N LEU A 185 1.22 17.17 8.89
CA LEU A 185 0.41 16.08 8.39
C LEU A 185 -1.08 16.31 8.64
N LEU A 186 -1.47 16.68 9.85
CA LEU A 186 -2.87 16.95 10.18
C LEU A 186 -3.46 18.08 9.32
N ARG A 187 -2.71 19.16 9.11
CA ARG A 187 -3.14 20.26 8.20
C ARG A 187 -3.30 19.76 6.74
N GLU A 188 -2.39 18.94 6.26
CA GLU A 188 -2.48 18.39 4.90
C GLU A 188 -3.64 17.40 4.77
N LEU A 189 -3.92 16.59 5.80
CA LEU A 189 -5.07 15.69 5.80
C LEU A 189 -6.41 16.45 5.84
N GLU A 190 -6.53 17.51 6.60
CA GLU A 190 -7.71 18.38 6.59
C GLU A 190 -7.92 19.04 5.21
N ARG A 191 -6.84 19.48 4.56
CA ARG A 191 -6.89 19.97 3.18
C ARG A 191 -7.35 18.87 2.24
N THR A 192 -6.76 17.67 2.33
CA THR A 192 -7.10 16.49 1.52
C THR A 192 -8.59 16.12 1.68
N LYS A 193 -9.10 16.13 2.89
CA LYS A 193 -10.51 15.86 3.21
C LYS A 193 -11.43 16.90 2.57
N ARG A 194 -11.15 18.18 2.73
CA ARG A 194 -11.94 19.27 2.17
C ARG A 194 -11.97 19.25 0.64
N GLU A 195 -10.81 19.04 0.01
CA GLU A 195 -10.67 19.03 -1.45
C GLU A 195 -11.03 17.69 -2.08
N ARG A 196 -11.09 16.61 -1.29
CA ARG A 196 -11.18 15.21 -1.75
C ARG A 196 -10.06 14.87 -2.74
N VAL A 197 -8.86 15.40 -2.49
CA VAL A 197 -7.67 15.17 -3.32
C VAL A 197 -6.45 15.08 -2.42
N GLY A 198 -5.79 13.95 -2.42
CA GLY A 198 -4.47 13.75 -1.83
C GLY A 198 -3.39 13.97 -2.87
N ARG A 199 -2.39 14.76 -2.53
CA ARG A 199 -1.26 15.07 -3.43
C ARG A 199 0.04 14.55 -2.82
N ASP A 200 0.89 14.03 -3.68
CA ASP A 200 2.30 13.79 -3.40
C ASP A 200 3.09 14.67 -4.36
N ARG A 201 3.83 15.63 -3.81
CA ARG A 201 4.65 16.57 -4.56
C ARG A 201 6.12 16.31 -4.25
N ASN A 202 6.67 15.26 -4.85
CA ASN A 202 8.02 14.78 -4.58
C ASN A 202 8.26 14.34 -3.13
N GLU A 203 7.21 13.98 -2.39
CA GLU A 203 7.31 13.67 -0.97
C GLU A 203 7.79 12.24 -0.70
N PHE A 204 7.40 11.28 -1.56
CA PHE A 204 7.79 9.87 -1.41
C PHE A 204 8.94 9.48 -2.33
N ILE A 205 8.91 9.90 -3.57
CA ILE A 205 9.96 9.64 -4.57
C ILE A 205 10.36 10.98 -5.18
N VAL A 206 11.67 11.22 -5.26
CA VAL A 206 12.21 12.43 -5.92
C VAL A 206 11.74 12.47 -7.37
N ASP A 207 11.34 13.65 -7.83
CA ASP A 207 10.81 13.89 -9.18
C ASP A 207 9.54 13.09 -9.54
N ASP A 208 8.80 12.54 -8.57
CA ASP A 208 7.49 11.93 -8.79
C ASP A 208 6.37 12.82 -8.26
N ASN A 209 5.34 13.03 -9.06
CA ASN A 209 4.14 13.75 -8.67
C ASN A 209 2.92 12.84 -8.77
N CYS A 210 2.01 12.95 -7.81
CA CYS A 210 0.81 12.13 -7.76
C CYS A 210 -0.39 12.95 -7.25
N SER A 211 -1.53 12.76 -7.91
CA SER A 211 -2.84 13.17 -7.39
C SER A 211 -3.72 11.95 -7.20
N ALA A 212 -4.37 11.84 -6.06
CA ALA A 212 -5.25 10.75 -5.69
C ALA A 212 -6.61 11.26 -5.23
N VAL A 213 -7.66 10.45 -5.42
CA VAL A 213 -9.02 10.74 -4.98
C VAL A 213 -9.66 9.53 -4.31
N PRO A 214 -10.62 9.73 -3.38
CA PRO A 214 -11.29 8.65 -2.68
C PRO A 214 -12.39 7.99 -3.52
N ILE A 215 -12.61 6.70 -3.26
CA ILE A 215 -13.78 5.94 -3.69
C ILE A 215 -14.61 5.63 -2.46
N PHE A 216 -15.92 5.93 -2.52
CA PHE A 216 -16.86 5.77 -1.42
C PHE A 216 -17.78 4.57 -1.63
N ASN A 217 -18.18 3.92 -0.53
CA ASN A 217 -19.25 2.95 -0.52
C ASN A 217 -20.62 3.63 -0.26
N GLN A 218 -21.69 2.83 -0.22
CA GLN A 218 -23.05 3.29 0.06
C GLN A 218 -23.23 4.03 1.39
N ASN A 219 -22.33 3.82 2.35
CA ASN A 219 -22.37 4.47 3.66
C ASN A 219 -21.59 5.80 3.68
N GLY A 220 -20.97 6.21 2.56
CA GLY A 220 -20.07 7.37 2.51
C GLY A 220 -18.70 7.13 3.12
N GLU A 221 -18.31 5.88 3.34
CA GLU A 221 -16.99 5.53 3.84
C GLU A 221 -15.99 5.37 2.69
N ILE A 222 -14.75 5.82 2.88
CA ILE A 222 -13.68 5.61 1.91
C ILE A 222 -13.23 4.15 1.96
N VAL A 223 -13.50 3.41 0.89
CA VAL A 223 -13.14 1.98 0.76
C VAL A 223 -11.90 1.75 -0.09
N ALA A 224 -11.56 2.71 -0.96
CA ALA A 224 -10.38 2.70 -1.78
C ALA A 224 -9.99 4.12 -2.20
N GLY A 225 -8.83 4.25 -2.83
CA GLY A 225 -8.42 5.44 -3.56
C GLY A 225 -7.87 5.06 -4.93
N ILE A 226 -8.00 5.96 -5.89
CA ILE A 226 -7.32 5.86 -7.19
C ILE A 226 -6.41 7.06 -7.39
N SER A 227 -5.30 6.87 -8.09
CA SER A 227 -4.34 7.95 -8.35
C SER A 227 -3.81 7.93 -9.76
N VAL A 228 -3.39 9.12 -10.19
CA VAL A 228 -2.58 9.37 -11.38
C VAL A 228 -1.22 9.84 -10.91
N SER A 229 -0.14 9.18 -11.34
CA SER A 229 1.22 9.56 -10.97
C SER A 229 2.19 9.44 -12.14
N ALA A 230 3.20 10.30 -12.15
CA ALA A 230 4.28 10.22 -13.13
C ALA A 230 5.54 10.92 -12.61
N LEU A 231 6.70 10.47 -13.09
CA LEU A 231 7.93 11.23 -12.94
C LEU A 231 7.83 12.56 -13.70
N THR A 232 8.37 13.63 -13.14
CA THR A 232 8.30 15.01 -13.68
C THR A 232 8.77 15.11 -15.13
N GLN A 233 9.74 14.29 -15.54
CA GLN A 233 10.20 14.22 -16.92
C GLN A 233 9.16 13.64 -17.90
N ASN A 234 8.18 12.89 -17.41
CA ASN A 234 7.10 12.29 -18.21
C ASN A 234 5.86 13.18 -18.23
N MET A 235 5.52 13.75 -17.06
CA MET A 235 4.43 14.70 -16.87
C MET A 235 4.79 15.69 -15.75
N SER A 236 4.66 16.97 -16.02
CA SER A 236 4.89 18.03 -15.02
C SER A 236 3.87 17.97 -13.88
N ALA A 237 4.16 18.67 -12.78
CA ALA A 237 3.22 18.78 -11.65
C ALA A 237 1.88 19.41 -12.09
N ASP A 238 1.91 20.38 -13.00
CA ASP A 238 0.69 21.02 -13.53
C ASP A 238 -0.13 20.07 -14.40
N GLU A 239 0.53 19.22 -15.19
CA GLU A 239 -0.17 18.18 -15.97
C GLU A 239 -0.82 17.13 -15.06
N ILE A 240 -0.17 16.74 -13.94
CA ILE A 240 -0.77 15.84 -12.93
C ILE A 240 -1.95 16.53 -12.23
N GLU A 241 -1.86 17.81 -11.89
CA GLU A 241 -2.96 18.57 -11.29
C GLU A 241 -4.14 18.69 -12.28
N ALA A 242 -3.87 18.88 -13.58
CA ALA A 242 -4.88 18.92 -14.64
C ALA A 242 -5.63 17.59 -14.83
N CYS A 243 -5.11 16.46 -14.34
CA CYS A 243 -5.82 15.17 -14.36
C CYS A 243 -6.95 15.08 -13.32
N ILE A 244 -6.96 15.93 -12.28
CA ILE A 244 -7.87 15.83 -11.13
C ILE A 244 -9.35 15.81 -11.52
N PRO A 245 -9.87 16.66 -12.41
CA PRO A 245 -11.29 16.62 -12.78
C PRO A 245 -11.71 15.25 -13.33
N LYS A 246 -10.91 14.68 -14.24
CA LYS A 246 -11.19 13.36 -14.82
C LYS A 246 -11.02 12.23 -13.82
N LEU A 247 -10.04 12.36 -12.92
CA LEU A 247 -9.82 11.41 -11.84
C LEU A 247 -11.01 11.39 -10.87
N LYS A 248 -11.56 12.57 -10.49
CA LYS A 248 -12.78 12.69 -9.68
C LYS A 248 -14.00 12.10 -10.38
N GLU A 249 -14.23 12.45 -11.65
CA GLU A 249 -15.32 11.86 -12.43
C GLU A 249 -15.26 10.32 -12.41
N THR A 250 -14.07 9.76 -12.58
CA THR A 250 -13.87 8.30 -12.56
C THR A 250 -14.18 7.72 -11.19
N ALA A 251 -13.69 8.34 -10.11
CA ALA A 251 -13.95 7.89 -8.74
C ALA A 251 -15.44 7.99 -8.37
N ASP A 252 -16.12 9.05 -8.79
CA ASP A 252 -17.56 9.24 -8.57
C ASP A 252 -18.39 8.16 -9.29
N ARG A 253 -18.02 7.80 -10.53
CA ARG A 253 -18.65 6.71 -11.26
C ARG A 253 -18.48 5.36 -10.55
N ILE A 254 -17.27 5.06 -10.08
CA ILE A 254 -17.00 3.83 -9.32
C ILE A 254 -17.79 3.85 -8.01
N SER A 255 -17.79 4.96 -7.29
CA SER A 255 -18.55 5.13 -6.04
C SER A 255 -20.06 4.94 -6.26
N GLY A 256 -20.59 5.47 -7.37
CA GLY A 256 -22.00 5.27 -7.76
C GLY A 256 -22.36 3.80 -7.96
N VAL A 257 -21.48 3.01 -8.60
CA VAL A 257 -21.67 1.55 -8.75
C VAL A 257 -21.59 0.83 -7.39
N LEU A 258 -20.84 1.38 -6.42
CA LEU A 258 -20.79 0.90 -5.04
C LEU A 258 -21.98 1.39 -4.17
N GLY A 259 -22.96 2.09 -4.78
CA GLY A 259 -24.17 2.56 -4.11
C GLY A 259 -24.03 3.92 -3.42
N TYR A 260 -22.90 4.63 -3.58
CA TYR A 260 -22.75 5.97 -3.05
C TYR A 260 -23.63 6.96 -3.80
N GLN A 261 -24.42 7.71 -3.06
CA GLN A 261 -25.23 8.82 -3.58
C GLN A 261 -24.59 10.12 -3.06
N SER A 262 -24.03 10.90 -3.98
CA SER A 262 -23.58 12.25 -3.65
C SER A 262 -24.78 13.09 -3.26
N ILE A 263 -24.83 13.54 -2.02
CA ILE A 263 -25.84 14.49 -1.51
C ILE A 263 -25.55 15.86 -2.06
#